data_c6dd62a15d46e212bdeb25248c5d5272
#
_entry.id   c6dd62a15d46e212bdeb25248c5d5272
#
_cell.length_a   1.000
_cell.length_b   1.000
_cell.length_c   1.000
_cell.angle_alpha   90.00
_cell.angle_beta   90.00
_cell.angle_gamma   90.00
#
_symmetry.space_group_name_H-M   'P 1'
#
loop_
_entity.id
_entity.type
_entity.pdbx_description
1 polymer ?
#
loop_
_entity_poly.entity_id
_entity_poly.type
_entity_poly.pdbx_seq_one_letter_code
_entity_poly.pdbx_strand_id
1 'polypeptide(L)'
;MSTPRIARVTFLATRVLAAALLLFVGADHYYEYSAGQYSVLPTIGTLFLLNFISATAIGLLLLLPLQHILRRFGRGALLIVTLGGFGVAATSLAALLVSEQTRLFGWMEPNYRPAILVAIASEVAATLCLGLLLVLTLRAKRSVANAPKAPATQASCA
;
A
#
# COMPACT_ATOMS: atom_id res chain seq x y z
N MET A 1 -28.41 3.56 -3.63
CA MET A 1 -27.89 3.23 -2.27
C MET A 1 -27.18 1.87 -2.36
N SER A 2 -25.86 1.81 -2.27
CA SER A 2 -25.12 0.54 -2.24
C SER A 2 -25.43 -0.18 -0.94
N THR A 3 -25.81 -1.47 -1.02
CA THR A 3 -26.09 -2.26 0.16
C THR A 3 -24.82 -2.36 1.02
N PRO A 4 -24.89 -2.40 2.33
CA PRO A 4 -23.72 -2.50 3.22
C PRO A 4 -22.83 -3.73 2.90
N ARG A 5 -23.40 -4.74 2.26
CA ARG A 5 -22.70 -5.93 1.78
C ARG A 5 -21.74 -5.59 0.63
N ILE A 6 -22.18 -4.80 -0.36
CA ILE A 6 -21.37 -4.40 -1.51
C ILE A 6 -20.16 -3.57 -1.03
N ALA A 7 -20.38 -2.59 -0.16
CA ALA A 7 -19.29 -1.77 0.39
C ALA A 7 -18.22 -2.61 1.12
N ARG A 8 -18.64 -3.64 1.87
CA ARG A 8 -17.74 -4.56 2.57
C ARG A 8 -16.93 -5.42 1.59
N VAL A 9 -17.58 -5.95 0.57
CA VAL A 9 -16.91 -6.77 -0.47
C VAL A 9 -15.90 -5.93 -1.23
N THR A 10 -16.28 -4.72 -1.68
CA THR A 10 -15.36 -3.80 -2.36
C THR A 10 -14.14 -3.48 -1.50
N PHE A 11 -14.34 -3.17 -0.23
CA PHE A 11 -13.25 -2.89 0.69
C PHE A 11 -12.29 -4.06 0.84
N LEU A 12 -12.81 -5.28 1.03
CA LEU A 12 -11.99 -6.48 1.17
C LEU A 12 -11.25 -6.82 -0.13
N ALA A 13 -11.93 -6.74 -1.28
CA ALA A 13 -11.32 -6.99 -2.58
C ALA A 13 -10.19 -5.99 -2.88
N THR A 14 -10.41 -4.69 -2.65
CA THR A 14 -9.38 -3.67 -2.80
C THR A 14 -8.19 -3.92 -1.89
N ARG A 15 -8.43 -4.34 -0.65
CA ARG A 15 -7.38 -4.63 0.33
C ARG A 15 -6.53 -5.83 -0.06
N VAL A 16 -7.15 -6.92 -0.52
CA VAL A 16 -6.44 -8.12 -0.99
C VAL A 16 -5.66 -7.80 -2.26
N LEU A 17 -6.25 -7.05 -3.19
CA LEU A 17 -5.57 -6.64 -4.41
C LEU A 17 -4.37 -5.73 -4.11
N ALA A 18 -4.52 -4.75 -3.21
CA ALA A 18 -3.41 -3.89 -2.78
C ALA A 18 -2.26 -4.70 -2.16
N ALA A 19 -2.59 -5.70 -1.32
CA ALA A 19 -1.60 -6.60 -0.74
C ALA A 19 -0.87 -7.42 -1.81
N ALA A 20 -1.61 -8.01 -2.75
CA ALA A 20 -1.03 -8.80 -3.85
C ALA A 20 -0.10 -7.95 -4.73
N LEU A 21 -0.51 -6.72 -5.06
CA LEU A 21 0.31 -5.79 -5.84
C LEU A 21 1.59 -5.39 -5.09
N LEU A 22 1.54 -5.12 -3.78
CA LEU A 22 2.74 -4.83 -3.00
C LEU A 22 3.68 -6.03 -2.90
N LEU A 23 3.15 -7.24 -2.73
CA LEU A 23 3.97 -8.46 -2.74
C LEU A 23 4.64 -8.66 -4.09
N PHE A 24 3.94 -8.35 -5.19
CA PHE A 24 4.51 -8.41 -6.53
C PHE A 24 5.61 -7.35 -6.71
N VAL A 25 5.37 -6.09 -6.32
CA VAL A 25 6.38 -5.02 -6.33
C VAL A 25 7.61 -5.42 -5.52
N GLY A 26 7.42 -5.99 -4.32
CA GLY A 26 8.54 -6.50 -3.52
C GLY A 26 9.32 -7.60 -4.24
N ALA A 27 8.63 -8.58 -4.83
CA ALA A 27 9.28 -9.67 -5.57
C ALA A 27 10.06 -9.16 -6.78
N ASP A 28 9.52 -8.19 -7.51
CA ASP A 28 10.18 -7.54 -8.66
C ASP A 28 11.47 -6.83 -8.21
N HIS A 29 11.41 -6.05 -7.12
CA HIS A 29 12.61 -5.40 -6.57
C HIS A 29 13.67 -6.38 -6.10
N TYR A 30 13.28 -7.52 -5.52
CA TYR A 30 14.23 -8.57 -5.16
C TYR A 30 14.83 -9.24 -6.38
N TYR A 31 14.04 -9.47 -7.42
CA TYR A 31 14.53 -10.02 -8.68
C TYR A 31 15.56 -9.10 -9.33
N GLU A 32 15.28 -7.82 -9.44
CA GLU A 32 16.22 -6.84 -9.99
C GLU A 32 17.47 -6.70 -9.10
N TYR A 33 17.31 -6.72 -7.78
CA TYR A 33 18.44 -6.73 -6.84
C TYR A 33 19.38 -7.90 -7.07
N SER A 34 18.84 -9.11 -7.25
CA SER A 34 19.62 -10.35 -7.34
C SER A 34 20.01 -10.69 -8.78
N ALA A 35 19.04 -10.86 -9.68
CA ALA A 35 19.24 -11.27 -11.08
C ALA A 35 19.60 -10.08 -12.00
N GLY A 36 19.02 -8.90 -11.73
CA GLY A 36 19.35 -7.65 -12.42
C GLY A 36 20.71 -7.06 -12.02
N GLN A 37 21.40 -7.67 -11.03
CA GLN A 37 22.71 -7.28 -10.52
C GLN A 37 22.78 -5.87 -9.91
N TYR A 38 21.64 -5.27 -9.51
CA TYR A 38 21.67 -3.97 -8.82
C TYR A 38 22.34 -4.05 -7.44
N SER A 39 22.54 -5.25 -6.88
CA SER A 39 23.28 -5.48 -5.65
C SER A 39 24.74 -4.98 -5.68
N VAL A 40 25.33 -4.84 -6.87
CA VAL A 40 26.70 -4.30 -7.02
C VAL A 40 26.75 -2.76 -6.90
N LEU A 41 25.61 -2.09 -6.94
CA LEU A 41 25.51 -0.63 -6.80
C LEU A 41 25.16 -0.29 -5.34
N PRO A 42 26.08 0.26 -4.55
CA PRO A 42 25.90 0.33 -3.09
C PRO A 42 24.60 1.02 -2.64
N THR A 43 24.30 2.21 -3.19
CA THR A 43 23.10 2.96 -2.80
C THR A 43 21.84 2.38 -3.45
N ILE A 44 21.88 2.14 -4.75
CA ILE A 44 20.74 1.63 -5.52
C ILE A 44 20.35 0.24 -5.02
N GLY A 45 21.31 -0.68 -4.88
CA GLY A 45 21.05 -2.02 -4.36
C GLY A 45 20.43 -1.99 -2.96
N THR A 46 20.93 -1.11 -2.08
CA THR A 46 20.32 -0.93 -0.75
C THR A 46 18.87 -0.48 -0.85
N LEU A 47 18.54 0.46 -1.75
CA LEU A 47 17.17 0.93 -1.96
C LEU A 47 16.26 -0.16 -2.51
N PHE A 48 16.73 -0.99 -3.44
CA PHE A 48 15.98 -2.15 -3.94
C PHE A 48 15.68 -3.15 -2.82
N LEU A 49 16.66 -3.46 -1.99
CA LEU A 49 16.49 -4.37 -0.85
C LEU A 49 15.52 -3.80 0.19
N LEU A 50 15.61 -2.51 0.50
CA LEU A 50 14.68 -1.84 1.42
C LEU A 50 13.27 -1.82 0.87
N ASN A 51 13.09 -1.57 -0.44
CA ASN A 51 11.79 -1.64 -1.09
C ASN A 51 11.19 -3.05 -1.00
N PHE A 52 11.98 -4.09 -1.34
CA PHE A 52 11.56 -5.48 -1.18
C PHE A 52 11.07 -5.79 0.23
N ILE A 53 11.87 -5.47 1.24
CA ILE A 53 11.53 -5.75 2.65
C ILE A 53 10.27 -4.99 3.06
N SER A 54 10.20 -3.69 2.73
CA SER A 54 9.08 -2.84 3.12
C SER A 54 7.78 -3.23 2.41
N ALA A 55 7.81 -3.41 1.09
CA ALA A 55 6.65 -3.79 0.30
C ALA A 55 6.12 -5.17 0.73
N THR A 56 7.02 -6.14 0.97
CA THR A 56 6.65 -7.48 1.44
C THR A 56 6.04 -7.43 2.84
N ALA A 57 6.67 -6.76 3.79
CA ALA A 57 6.15 -6.64 5.15
C ALA A 57 4.78 -5.96 5.18
N ILE A 58 4.61 -4.85 4.45
CA ILE A 58 3.34 -4.13 4.37
C ILE A 58 2.28 -4.96 3.65
N GLY A 59 2.63 -5.64 2.56
CA GLY A 59 1.73 -6.53 1.84
C GLY A 59 1.19 -7.64 2.74
N LEU A 60 2.04 -8.29 3.51
CA LEU A 60 1.64 -9.29 4.50
C LEU A 60 0.77 -8.70 5.61
N LEU A 61 1.13 -7.53 6.15
CA LEU A 61 0.32 -6.84 7.17
C LEU A 61 -1.07 -6.48 6.66
N LEU A 62 -1.21 -6.12 5.38
CA LEU A 62 -2.50 -5.88 4.76
C LEU A 62 -3.36 -7.15 4.68
N LEU A 63 -2.82 -8.35 4.63
CA LEU A 63 -3.58 -9.59 4.66
C LEU A 63 -4.05 -9.96 6.06
N LEU A 64 -3.36 -9.50 7.12
CA LEU A 64 -3.72 -9.82 8.50
C LEU A 64 -5.01 -9.10 8.93
N PRO A 65 -5.89 -9.74 9.70
CA PRO A 65 -7.11 -9.14 10.21
C PRO A 65 -6.83 -8.15 11.35
N LEU A 66 -6.04 -7.10 11.09
CA LEU A 66 -5.57 -6.12 12.07
C LEU A 66 -6.69 -5.54 12.93
N GLN A 67 -7.89 -5.37 12.37
CA GLN A 67 -9.05 -4.84 13.06
C GLN A 67 -9.55 -5.78 14.16
N HIS A 68 -9.34 -7.10 14.02
CA HIS A 68 -9.68 -8.09 15.03
C HIS A 68 -8.55 -8.28 16.04
N ILE A 69 -7.30 -8.28 15.56
CA ILE A 69 -6.11 -8.49 16.41
C ILE A 69 -5.92 -7.30 17.36
N LEU A 70 -5.94 -6.08 16.84
CA LEU A 70 -5.63 -4.87 17.59
C LEU A 70 -6.88 -4.16 18.16
N ARG A 71 -8.07 -4.77 18.03
CA ARG A 71 -9.35 -4.25 18.57
C ARG A 71 -9.46 -2.72 18.47
N ARG A 72 -9.16 -1.99 19.56
CA ARG A 72 -9.28 -0.52 19.67
C ARG A 72 -8.42 0.23 18.65
N PHE A 73 -7.21 -0.28 18.33
CA PHE A 73 -6.23 0.38 17.46
C PHE A 73 -6.24 -0.16 16.01
N GLY A 74 -6.97 -1.22 15.71
CA GLY A 74 -6.90 -1.93 14.43
C GLY A 74 -7.23 -1.08 13.20
N ARG A 75 -8.13 -0.10 13.32
CA ARG A 75 -8.42 0.85 12.23
C ARG A 75 -7.29 1.84 12.02
N GLY A 76 -6.69 2.32 13.10
CA GLY A 76 -5.52 3.21 13.03
C GLY A 76 -4.31 2.49 12.43
N ALA A 77 -4.07 1.26 12.87
CA ALA A 77 -3.02 0.41 12.33
C ALA A 77 -3.20 0.16 10.83
N LEU A 78 -4.42 -0.19 10.38
CA LEU A 78 -4.71 -0.37 8.97
C LEU A 78 -4.45 0.91 8.15
N LEU A 79 -4.82 2.08 8.69
CA LEU A 79 -4.55 3.36 8.05
C LEU A 79 -3.05 3.61 7.88
N ILE A 80 -2.27 3.38 8.94
CA ILE A 80 -0.81 3.56 8.93
C ILE A 80 -0.17 2.60 7.93
N VAL A 81 -0.56 1.32 7.95
CA VAL A 81 -0.06 0.29 7.02
C VAL A 81 -0.40 0.66 5.58
N THR A 82 -1.63 1.12 5.30
CA THR A 82 -2.04 1.53 3.95
C THR A 82 -1.27 2.77 3.49
N LEU A 83 -1.09 3.75 4.37
CA LEU A 83 -0.32 4.96 4.07
C LEU A 83 1.16 4.65 3.81
N GLY A 84 1.75 3.75 4.63
CA GLY A 84 3.10 3.26 4.42
C GLY A 84 3.28 2.57 3.06
N GLY A 85 2.35 1.68 2.70
CA GLY A 85 2.36 1.01 1.40
C GLY A 85 2.21 1.97 0.22
N PHE A 86 1.31 2.95 0.34
CA PHE A 86 1.16 4.01 -0.66
C PHE A 86 2.46 4.81 -0.80
N GLY A 87 3.11 5.18 0.31
CA GLY A 87 4.39 5.89 0.30
C GLY A 87 5.48 5.07 -0.39
N VAL A 88 5.63 3.78 -0.06
CA VAL A 88 6.62 2.89 -0.69
C VAL A 88 6.40 2.80 -2.20
N ALA A 89 5.19 2.49 -2.66
CA ALA A 89 4.89 2.36 -4.09
C ALA A 89 5.06 3.69 -4.85
N ALA A 90 4.55 4.80 -4.30
CA ALA A 90 4.62 6.10 -4.96
C ALA A 90 6.04 6.67 -5.03
N THR A 91 6.84 6.49 -3.96
CA THR A 91 8.24 6.97 -3.96
C THR A 91 9.13 6.12 -4.84
N SER A 92 8.89 4.81 -4.91
CA SER A 92 9.60 3.90 -5.82
C SER A 92 9.31 4.26 -7.27
N LEU A 93 8.04 4.41 -7.64
CA LEU A 93 7.63 4.86 -8.98
C LEU A 93 8.27 6.20 -9.35
N ALA A 94 8.24 7.18 -8.43
CA ALA A 94 8.86 8.48 -8.68
C ALA A 94 10.38 8.36 -8.88
N ALA A 95 11.07 7.57 -8.06
CA ALA A 95 12.50 7.34 -8.18
C ALA A 95 12.85 6.66 -9.52
N LEU A 96 12.07 5.67 -9.95
CA LEU A 96 12.23 5.01 -11.24
C LEU A 96 12.08 6.00 -12.39
N LEU A 97 10.99 6.79 -12.44
CA LEU A 97 10.77 7.79 -13.50
C LEU A 97 11.84 8.87 -13.53
N VAL A 98 12.39 9.26 -12.38
CA VAL A 98 13.51 10.20 -12.30
C VAL A 98 14.79 9.58 -12.84
N SER A 99 15.07 8.30 -12.50
CA SER A 99 16.30 7.61 -12.93
C SER A 99 16.38 7.40 -14.44
N GLU A 100 15.22 7.36 -15.13
CA GLU A 100 15.15 7.32 -16.61
C GLU A 100 15.57 8.63 -17.29
N GLN A 101 15.51 9.76 -16.58
CA GLN A 101 15.77 11.08 -17.14
C GLN A 101 17.06 11.71 -16.63
N THR A 102 17.45 11.39 -15.41
CA THR A 102 18.62 11.97 -14.76
C THR A 102 19.36 10.91 -13.93
N ARG A 103 20.63 11.18 -13.64
CA ARG A 103 21.40 10.31 -12.75
C ARG A 103 20.90 10.41 -11.31
N LEU A 104 20.29 9.33 -10.81
CA LEU A 104 19.90 9.19 -9.42
C LEU A 104 21.00 8.44 -8.67
N PHE A 105 21.61 9.06 -7.67
CA PHE A 105 22.75 8.51 -6.92
C PHE A 105 23.93 8.03 -7.80
N GLY A 106 24.17 8.72 -8.92
CA GLY A 106 25.24 8.38 -9.87
C GLY A 106 24.85 7.32 -10.91
N TRP A 107 23.66 6.75 -10.82
CA TRP A 107 23.11 5.76 -11.75
C TRP A 107 21.97 6.36 -12.58
N MET A 108 21.88 5.99 -13.83
CA MET A 108 20.77 6.32 -14.73
C MET A 108 20.33 5.03 -15.43
N GLU A 109 19.04 4.74 -15.42
CA GLU A 109 18.51 3.59 -16.16
C GLU A 109 18.64 3.85 -17.66
N PRO A 110 19.30 2.97 -18.41
CA PRO A 110 19.68 3.29 -19.79
C PRO A 110 18.53 3.18 -20.80
N ASN A 111 17.47 2.44 -20.53
CA ASN A 111 16.37 2.19 -21.47
C ASN A 111 15.13 1.59 -20.80
N TYR A 112 13.94 1.81 -21.41
CA TYR A 112 12.68 1.15 -21.07
C TYR A 112 12.67 -0.33 -21.50
N ARG A 113 13.49 -1.17 -20.87
CA ARG A 113 13.46 -2.62 -21.09
C ARG A 113 12.17 -3.23 -20.50
N PRO A 114 11.75 -4.45 -20.96
CA PRO A 114 10.49 -5.05 -20.49
C PRO A 114 10.34 -5.12 -18.97
N ALA A 115 11.41 -5.38 -18.23
CA ALA A 115 11.40 -5.40 -16.76
C ALA A 115 11.00 -4.04 -16.18
N ILE A 116 11.53 -2.93 -16.72
CA ILE A 116 11.17 -1.57 -16.28
C ILE A 116 9.70 -1.27 -16.57
N LEU A 117 9.17 -1.70 -17.70
CA LEU A 117 7.75 -1.53 -18.02
C LEU A 117 6.85 -2.30 -17.05
N VAL A 118 7.25 -3.50 -16.65
CA VAL A 118 6.55 -4.31 -15.65
C VAL A 118 6.61 -3.62 -14.29
N ALA A 119 7.78 -3.10 -13.88
CA ALA A 119 7.93 -2.33 -12.65
C ALA A 119 7.01 -1.12 -12.63
N ILE A 120 7.04 -0.26 -13.68
CA ILE A 120 6.17 0.90 -13.80
C ILE A 120 4.69 0.49 -13.70
N ALA A 121 4.26 -0.52 -14.46
CA ALA A 121 2.87 -0.95 -14.46
C ALA A 121 2.42 -1.45 -13.10
N SER A 122 3.24 -2.25 -12.41
CA SER A 122 2.93 -2.78 -11.08
C SER A 122 2.90 -1.70 -10.00
N GLU A 123 3.84 -0.76 -10.04
CA GLU A 123 3.91 0.36 -9.08
C GLU A 123 2.76 1.36 -9.27
N VAL A 124 2.39 1.67 -10.52
CA VAL A 124 1.19 2.48 -10.82
C VAL A 124 -0.06 1.79 -10.29
N ALA A 125 -0.25 0.50 -10.60
CA ALA A 125 -1.39 -0.27 -10.13
C ALA A 125 -1.45 -0.33 -8.60
N ALA A 126 -0.30 -0.57 -7.93
CA ALA A 126 -0.20 -0.59 -6.47
C ALA A 126 -0.54 0.78 -5.87
N THR A 127 0.02 1.87 -6.42
CA THR A 127 -0.24 3.24 -5.96
C THR A 127 -1.72 3.60 -6.06
N LEU A 128 -2.36 3.32 -7.19
CA LEU A 128 -3.78 3.60 -7.40
C LEU A 128 -4.67 2.76 -6.48
N CYS A 129 -4.37 1.48 -6.33
CA CYS A 129 -5.13 0.57 -5.48
C CYS A 129 -5.01 0.93 -3.99
N LEU A 130 -3.80 1.28 -3.54
CA LEU A 130 -3.55 1.75 -2.17
C LEU A 130 -4.19 3.11 -1.91
N GLY A 131 -4.15 4.02 -2.87
CA GLY A 131 -4.87 5.29 -2.81
C GLY A 131 -6.38 5.10 -2.65
N LEU A 132 -6.98 4.19 -3.43
CA LEU A 132 -8.38 3.81 -3.29
C LEU A 132 -8.67 3.22 -1.91
N LEU A 133 -7.84 2.28 -1.44
CA LEU A 133 -7.98 1.68 -0.11
C LEU A 133 -7.89 2.73 1.00
N LEU A 134 -6.99 3.70 0.87
CA LEU A 134 -6.85 4.83 1.80
C LEU A 134 -8.15 5.65 1.86
N VAL A 135 -8.71 6.03 0.71
CA VAL A 135 -9.98 6.77 0.62
C VAL A 135 -11.12 5.98 1.27
N LEU A 136 -11.24 4.68 0.98
CA LEU A 136 -12.26 3.82 1.57
C LEU A 136 -12.11 3.72 3.10
N THR A 137 -10.86 3.60 3.60
CA THR A 137 -10.57 3.54 5.03
C THR A 137 -10.94 4.85 5.76
N LEU A 138 -10.65 6.00 5.15
CA LEU A 138 -10.97 7.32 5.69
C LEU A 138 -12.49 7.59 5.68
N ARG A 139 -13.19 7.20 4.62
CA ARG A 139 -14.66 7.32 4.54
C ARG A 139 -15.35 6.49 5.62
N ALA A 140 -14.92 5.26 5.83
CA ALA A 140 -15.44 4.39 6.89
C ALA A 140 -15.25 5.00 8.30
N LYS A 141 -14.13 5.71 8.54
CA LYS A 141 -13.88 6.42 9.80
C LYS A 141 -14.86 7.58 10.02
N ARG A 142 -15.12 8.39 8.99
CA ARG A 142 -16.04 9.54 9.06
C ARG A 142 -17.48 9.11 9.33
N SER A 143 -17.95 8.04 8.70
CA SER A 143 -19.33 7.54 8.89
C SER A 143 -19.60 7.11 10.33
N VAL A 144 -18.60 6.55 11.03
CA VAL A 144 -18.72 6.16 12.45
C VAL A 144 -18.69 7.38 13.37
N ALA A 145 -17.87 8.39 13.05
CA ALA A 145 -17.78 9.61 13.85
C ALA A 145 -19.06 10.46 13.80
N ASN A 146 -19.78 10.42 12.67
CA ASN A 146 -21.00 11.20 12.44
C ASN A 146 -22.29 10.42 12.76
N ALA A 147 -22.22 9.21 13.30
CA ALA A 147 -23.40 8.46 13.72
C ALA A 147 -24.08 9.20 14.89
N PRO A 148 -25.41 9.46 14.84
CA PRO A 148 -26.13 10.10 15.92
C PRO A 148 -25.92 9.33 17.23
N LYS A 149 -25.53 10.01 18.29
CA LYS A 149 -25.51 9.39 19.62
C LYS A 149 -26.94 8.96 19.97
N ALA A 150 -27.13 7.68 20.25
CA ALA A 150 -28.42 7.20 20.72
C ALA A 150 -28.92 8.08 21.86
N PRO A 151 -30.20 8.52 21.84
CA PRO A 151 -30.76 9.29 22.93
C PRO A 151 -30.58 8.49 24.23
N ALA A 152 -30.04 9.16 25.25
CA ALA A 152 -29.95 8.56 26.57
C ALA A 152 -31.38 8.16 27.00
N THR A 153 -31.60 6.85 27.12
CA THR A 153 -32.87 6.33 27.63
C THR A 153 -33.04 6.94 29.03
N GLN A 154 -33.96 7.91 29.13
CA GLN A 154 -34.37 8.40 30.44
C GLN A 154 -34.94 7.21 31.20
N ALA A 155 -34.16 6.71 32.14
CA ALA A 155 -34.67 5.78 33.14
C ALA A 155 -35.71 6.54 33.94
N SER A 156 -36.99 6.37 33.55
CA SER A 156 -38.14 6.78 34.33
C SER A 156 -38.14 5.92 35.60
N CYS A 157 -37.67 6.47 36.69
CA CYS A 157 -37.97 5.95 38.03
C CYS A 157 -39.44 6.22 38.29
N ALA A 158 -40.26 5.20 38.31
CA ALA A 158 -41.55 5.15 38.98
C ALA A 158 -41.49 4.16 40.13
#